data_07d82ace1bd40d4f13ab4e25ecd7672b
#
_entry.id   07d82ace1bd40d4f13ab4e25ecd7672b
#
_cell.length_a   1.000
_cell.length_b   1.000
_cell.length_c   1.000
_cell.angle_alpha   90.00
_cell.angle_beta   90.00
_cell.angle_gamma   90.00
#
_symmetry.space_group_name_H-M   'P 1'
#
loop_
_entity.id
_entity.type
_entity.pdbx_description
1 polymer ?
#
loop_
_entity_poly.entity_id
_entity_poly.type
_entity_poly.pdbx_seq_one_letter_code
_entity_poly.pdbx_strand_id
1 'polypeptide(L)'
;SVNQSLQKGLAAAESVFGFLDEAAETDHGSHALPHATGKIDFIGVDFRYPHAERDALSALNLSIAAGETLALVGSSGSGKTTLVNLIPRFYNPSAGEIRVDDVPLSALKLTTLRQHISMVSQDVTLFNDTVAANIAYGQAATLPRETIIEAARAAHALEFIEAMPQGFDT
;
A
#
# COMPACT_ATOMS: atom_id res chain seq x y z
N SER A 1 15.81 -41.62 5.40
CA SER A 1 15.17 -42.68 4.59
C SER A 1 14.37 -42.02 3.45
N VAL A 2 14.17 -42.76 2.33
CA VAL A 2 13.42 -42.28 1.15
C VAL A 2 12.05 -41.71 1.54
N ASN A 3 11.37 -42.34 2.47
CA ASN A 3 10.05 -41.91 2.98
C ASN A 3 10.11 -40.52 3.65
N GLN A 4 11.16 -40.19 4.38
CA GLN A 4 11.34 -38.87 4.99
C GLN A 4 11.61 -37.78 3.92
N SER A 5 12.38 -38.13 2.89
CA SER A 5 12.64 -37.19 1.80
C SER A 5 11.38 -36.93 0.98
N LEU A 6 10.57 -37.97 0.75
CA LEU A 6 9.29 -37.84 0.07
C LEU A 6 8.30 -36.96 0.85
N GLN A 7 8.18 -37.17 2.18
CA GLN A 7 7.30 -36.34 3.03
C GLN A 7 7.74 -34.88 3.08
N LYS A 8 9.06 -34.62 3.16
CA LYS A 8 9.57 -33.25 3.09
C LYS A 8 9.30 -32.60 1.72
N GLY A 9 9.44 -33.37 0.64
CA GLY A 9 9.12 -32.90 -0.71
C GLY A 9 7.63 -32.56 -0.88
N LEU A 10 6.75 -33.42 -0.35
CA LEU A 10 5.30 -33.17 -0.39
C LEU A 10 4.90 -31.93 0.45
N ALA A 11 5.43 -31.77 1.65
CA ALA A 11 5.16 -30.60 2.48
C ALA A 11 5.66 -29.29 1.82
N ALA A 12 6.83 -29.34 1.16
CA ALA A 12 7.33 -28.21 0.42
C ALA A 12 6.45 -27.89 -0.81
N ALA A 13 6.01 -28.93 -1.52
CA ALA A 13 5.10 -28.79 -2.66
C ALA A 13 3.73 -28.21 -2.21
N GLU A 14 3.15 -28.67 -1.13
CA GLU A 14 1.91 -28.09 -0.55
C GLU A 14 2.07 -26.61 -0.24
N SER A 15 3.17 -26.19 0.36
CA SER A 15 3.44 -24.76 0.61
C SER A 15 3.54 -23.95 -0.67
N VAL A 16 4.22 -24.47 -1.69
CA VAL A 16 4.37 -23.80 -2.99
C VAL A 16 3.05 -23.72 -3.73
N PHE A 17 2.31 -24.83 -3.80
CA PHE A 17 0.99 -24.84 -4.46
C PHE A 17 -0.03 -23.99 -3.69
N GLY A 18 -0.03 -23.99 -2.35
CA GLY A 18 -0.87 -23.11 -1.55
C GLY A 18 -0.61 -21.63 -1.86
N PHE A 19 0.65 -21.25 -2.08
CA PHE A 19 1.00 -19.88 -2.49
C PHE A 19 0.56 -19.57 -3.94
N LEU A 20 0.68 -20.53 -4.85
CA LEU A 20 0.25 -20.37 -6.26
C LEU A 20 -1.27 -20.32 -6.41
N ASP A 21 -1.99 -21.00 -5.52
CA ASP A 21 -3.45 -21.05 -5.49
C ASP A 21 -4.08 -19.85 -4.74
N GLU A 22 -3.26 -18.98 -4.12
CA GLU A 22 -3.76 -17.73 -3.54
C GLU A 22 -4.49 -16.91 -4.59
N ALA A 23 -5.70 -16.48 -4.21
CA ALA A 23 -6.51 -15.67 -5.11
C ALA A 23 -5.81 -14.33 -5.40
N ALA A 24 -5.60 -14.05 -6.67
CA ALA A 24 -5.06 -12.76 -7.09
C ALA A 24 -6.00 -11.62 -6.66
N GLU A 25 -5.41 -10.48 -6.33
CA GLU A 25 -6.19 -9.28 -6.01
C GLU A 25 -7.12 -8.93 -7.17
N THR A 26 -8.43 -8.87 -6.90
CA THR A 26 -9.44 -8.57 -7.91
C THR A 26 -9.65 -7.06 -8.03
N ASP A 27 -9.49 -6.54 -9.23
CA ASP A 27 -9.82 -5.16 -9.56
C ASP A 27 -11.08 -5.10 -10.43
N HIS A 28 -12.20 -4.77 -9.81
CA HIS A 28 -13.48 -4.57 -10.49
C HIS A 28 -13.71 -3.11 -10.89
N GLY A 29 -12.78 -2.22 -10.57
CA GLY A 29 -12.87 -0.81 -10.90
C GLY A 29 -12.75 -0.56 -12.41
N SER A 30 -13.63 0.24 -12.95
CA SER A 30 -13.62 0.65 -14.37
C SER A 30 -13.21 2.10 -14.56
N HIS A 31 -13.32 2.92 -13.51
CA HIS A 31 -13.01 4.36 -13.55
C HIS A 31 -11.51 4.57 -13.39
N ALA A 32 -10.89 5.25 -14.34
CA ALA A 32 -9.54 5.76 -14.18
C ALA A 32 -9.57 7.06 -13.36
N LEU A 33 -8.56 7.27 -12.51
CA LEU A 33 -8.32 8.51 -11.79
C LEU A 33 -7.11 9.22 -12.41
N PRO A 34 -7.28 10.02 -13.48
CA PRO A 34 -6.15 10.62 -14.18
C PRO A 34 -5.48 11.73 -13.37
N HIS A 35 -6.22 12.34 -12.46
CA HIS A 35 -5.75 13.37 -11.55
C HIS A 35 -6.51 13.23 -10.23
N ALA A 36 -5.80 13.35 -9.10
CA ALA A 36 -6.41 13.37 -7.79
C ALA A 36 -6.19 14.73 -7.12
N THR A 37 -7.27 15.33 -6.62
CA THR A 37 -7.20 16.53 -5.76
C THR A 37 -6.93 16.16 -4.32
N GLY A 38 -7.29 14.93 -3.94
CA GLY A 38 -7.02 14.35 -2.62
C GLY A 38 -8.11 14.61 -1.59
N LYS A 39 -9.33 14.94 -2.00
CA LYS A 39 -10.48 14.91 -1.09
C LYS A 39 -10.83 13.46 -0.80
N ILE A 40 -11.03 13.10 0.50
CA ILE A 40 -11.39 11.74 0.91
C ILE A 40 -12.59 11.79 1.86
N ASP A 41 -13.62 11.01 1.56
CA ASP A 41 -14.80 10.89 2.40
C ASP A 41 -14.99 9.43 2.83
N PHE A 42 -15.17 9.20 4.12
CA PHE A 42 -15.65 7.96 4.71
C PHE A 42 -17.11 8.17 5.13
N ILE A 43 -18.01 7.33 4.65
CA ILE A 43 -19.47 7.48 4.84
C ILE A 43 -20.00 6.21 5.46
N GLY A 44 -20.27 6.22 6.76
CA GLY A 44 -20.81 5.11 7.53
C GLY A 44 -19.96 3.84 7.43
N VAL A 45 -18.64 3.97 7.41
CA VAL A 45 -17.72 2.85 7.14
C VAL A 45 -17.60 1.93 8.33
N ASP A 46 -17.91 0.66 8.11
CA ASP A 46 -17.60 -0.45 9.00
C ASP A 46 -16.47 -1.31 8.40
N PHE A 47 -15.58 -1.80 9.24
CA PHE A 47 -14.58 -2.75 8.81
C PHE A 47 -14.20 -3.73 9.91
N ARG A 48 -14.10 -5.01 9.52
CA ARG A 48 -13.62 -6.11 10.35
C ARG A 48 -12.57 -6.91 9.58
N TYR A 49 -11.45 -7.19 10.22
CA TYR A 49 -10.45 -8.11 9.66
C TYR A 49 -11.00 -9.54 9.57
N PRO A 50 -10.57 -10.33 8.58
CA PRO A 50 -10.86 -11.76 8.56
C PRO A 50 -10.49 -12.40 9.89
N HIS A 51 -11.35 -13.26 10.41
CA HIS A 51 -11.18 -13.97 11.69
C HIS A 51 -11.16 -13.09 12.96
N ALA A 52 -11.40 -11.78 12.87
CA ALA A 52 -11.55 -10.94 14.05
C ALA A 52 -12.97 -11.04 14.62
N GLU A 53 -13.08 -11.02 15.95
CA GLU A 53 -14.39 -11.06 16.65
C GLU A 53 -15.05 -9.68 16.71
N ARG A 54 -14.28 -8.60 16.55
CA ARG A 54 -14.75 -7.21 16.69
C ARG A 54 -14.43 -6.38 15.48
N ASP A 55 -15.26 -5.39 15.26
CA ASP A 55 -15.01 -4.40 14.22
C ASP A 55 -13.82 -3.52 14.60
N ALA A 56 -12.94 -3.28 13.64
CA ALA A 56 -11.84 -2.34 13.78
C ALA A 56 -12.30 -0.89 13.53
N LEU A 57 -13.34 -0.73 12.72
CA LEU A 57 -14.03 0.54 12.49
C LEU A 57 -15.54 0.28 12.52
N SER A 58 -16.32 1.20 13.13
CA SER A 58 -17.78 1.11 13.23
C SER A 58 -18.41 2.46 12.91
N ALA A 59 -19.28 2.47 11.90
CA ALA A 59 -20.06 3.61 11.44
C ALA A 59 -19.21 4.90 11.30
N LEU A 60 -17.97 4.75 10.79
CA LEU A 60 -17.04 5.86 10.68
C LEU A 60 -17.52 6.85 9.63
N ASN A 61 -17.66 8.11 10.04
CA ASN A 61 -17.89 9.23 9.16
C ASN A 61 -16.75 10.23 9.33
N LEU A 62 -16.03 10.51 8.24
CA LEU A 62 -14.89 11.42 8.23
C LEU A 62 -14.77 12.03 6.85
N SER A 63 -14.59 13.34 6.78
CA SER A 63 -14.29 14.03 5.53
C SER A 63 -12.95 14.75 5.66
N ILE A 64 -12.08 14.56 4.67
CA ILE A 64 -10.76 15.18 4.58
C ILE A 64 -10.76 16.02 3.31
N ALA A 65 -10.55 17.32 3.46
CA ALA A 65 -10.54 18.22 2.31
C ALA A 65 -9.27 18.07 1.48
N ALA A 66 -9.32 18.46 0.21
CA ALA A 66 -8.14 18.51 -0.65
C ALA A 66 -7.06 19.40 -0.04
N GLY A 67 -5.82 18.89 0.03
CA GLY A 67 -4.68 19.60 0.62
C GLY A 67 -4.67 19.67 2.15
N GLU A 68 -5.63 19.03 2.83
CA GLU A 68 -5.67 19.00 4.28
C GLU A 68 -4.66 18.00 4.85
N THR A 69 -4.05 18.36 5.99
CA THR A 69 -3.26 17.46 6.80
C THR A 69 -4.04 16.99 8.00
N LEU A 70 -4.33 15.70 8.07
CA LEU A 70 -5.07 15.08 9.17
C LEU A 70 -4.14 14.27 10.07
N ALA A 71 -4.19 14.53 11.38
CA ALA A 71 -3.52 13.72 12.38
C ALA A 71 -4.48 12.73 13.04
N LEU A 72 -4.20 11.43 12.95
CA LEU A 72 -4.94 10.38 13.62
C LEU A 72 -4.29 10.06 14.97
N VAL A 73 -5.00 10.33 16.06
CA VAL A 73 -4.53 10.08 17.42
C VAL A 73 -5.42 9.06 18.14
N GLY A 74 -4.83 8.29 19.04
CA GLY A 74 -5.56 7.27 19.81
C GLY A 74 -4.64 6.17 20.31
N SER A 75 -5.15 5.33 21.21
CA SER A 75 -4.44 4.17 21.76
C SER A 75 -4.08 3.12 20.68
N SER A 76 -3.19 2.19 21.02
CA SER A 76 -2.94 1.03 20.16
C SER A 76 -4.25 0.25 19.96
N GLY A 77 -4.50 -0.22 18.73
CA GLY A 77 -5.72 -0.94 18.38
C GLY A 77 -6.95 -0.08 18.13
N SER A 78 -6.85 1.25 18.14
CA SER A 78 -8.01 2.15 17.87
C SER A 78 -8.40 2.31 16.39
N GLY A 79 -7.85 1.50 15.49
CA GLY A 79 -8.23 1.49 14.07
C GLY A 79 -7.49 2.47 13.17
N LYS A 80 -6.49 3.24 13.67
CA LYS A 80 -5.74 4.23 12.86
C LYS A 80 -5.09 3.62 11.61
N THR A 81 -4.32 2.56 11.79
CA THR A 81 -3.67 1.83 10.68
C THR A 81 -4.71 1.21 9.75
N THR A 82 -5.80 0.70 10.29
CA THR A 82 -6.91 0.17 9.52
C THR A 82 -7.50 1.22 8.59
N LEU A 83 -7.80 2.42 9.13
CA LEU A 83 -8.32 3.53 8.35
C LEU A 83 -7.39 3.88 7.18
N VAL A 84 -6.09 4.01 7.45
CA VAL A 84 -5.08 4.33 6.43
C VAL A 84 -5.01 3.23 5.36
N ASN A 85 -5.08 1.95 5.75
CA ASN A 85 -5.00 0.81 4.83
C ASN A 85 -6.23 0.63 3.94
N LEU A 86 -7.37 1.20 4.30
CA LEU A 86 -8.57 1.19 3.46
C LEU A 86 -8.46 2.14 2.26
N ILE A 87 -7.68 3.22 2.36
CA ILE A 87 -7.54 4.22 1.29
C ILE A 87 -6.90 3.60 0.02
N PRO A 88 -5.75 2.87 0.09
CA PRO A 88 -5.18 2.20 -1.08
C PRO A 88 -5.91 0.90 -1.46
N ARG A 89 -7.05 0.60 -0.82
CA ARG A 89 -7.82 -0.63 -0.99
C ARG A 89 -7.01 -1.90 -0.76
N PHE A 90 -6.16 -1.90 0.28
CA PHE A 90 -5.57 -3.17 0.76
C PHE A 90 -6.64 -4.06 1.39
N TYR A 91 -7.70 -3.44 1.88
CA TYR A 91 -8.93 -4.06 2.34
C TYR A 91 -10.13 -3.27 1.82
N ASN A 92 -11.26 -3.95 1.68
CA ASN A 92 -12.53 -3.30 1.35
C ASN A 92 -13.36 -3.15 2.62
N PRO A 93 -14.12 -2.06 2.79
CA PRO A 93 -15.01 -1.91 3.92
C PRO A 93 -16.09 -3.01 3.94
N SER A 94 -16.51 -3.41 5.15
CA SER A 94 -17.59 -4.39 5.33
C SER A 94 -18.97 -3.77 5.08
N ALA A 95 -19.11 -2.48 5.37
CA ALA A 95 -20.29 -1.66 5.06
C ALA A 95 -19.87 -0.19 4.90
N GLY A 96 -20.77 0.62 4.37
CA GLY A 96 -20.50 2.02 4.06
C GLY A 96 -19.70 2.20 2.77
N GLU A 97 -19.19 3.41 2.57
CA GLU A 97 -18.52 3.77 1.33
C GLU A 97 -17.34 4.71 1.63
N ILE A 98 -16.25 4.55 0.87
CA ILE A 98 -15.12 5.48 0.86
C ILE A 98 -15.06 6.09 -0.54
N ARG A 99 -14.87 7.41 -0.60
CA ARG A 99 -14.74 8.16 -1.85
C ARG A 99 -13.42 8.90 -1.91
N VAL A 100 -12.86 9.00 -3.11
CA VAL A 100 -11.77 9.92 -3.44
C VAL A 100 -12.27 10.83 -4.54
N ASP A 101 -12.22 12.15 -4.32
CA ASP A 101 -12.71 13.17 -5.23
C ASP A 101 -14.15 12.88 -5.70
N ASP A 102 -15.03 12.56 -4.74
CA ASP A 102 -16.44 12.21 -4.92
C ASP A 102 -16.70 10.89 -5.70
N VAL A 103 -15.66 10.16 -6.12
CA VAL A 103 -15.77 8.87 -6.80
C VAL A 103 -15.59 7.73 -5.78
N PRO A 104 -16.53 6.75 -5.72
CA PRO A 104 -16.38 5.60 -4.85
C PRO A 104 -15.08 4.83 -5.14
N LEU A 105 -14.32 4.47 -4.09
CA LEU A 105 -13.09 3.67 -4.25
C LEU A 105 -13.33 2.35 -4.99
N SER A 106 -14.49 1.73 -4.79
CA SER A 106 -14.87 0.48 -5.45
C SER A 106 -15.00 0.61 -6.97
N ALA A 107 -15.29 1.82 -7.46
CA ALA A 107 -15.41 2.11 -8.89
C ALA A 107 -14.06 2.44 -9.55
N LEU A 108 -13.05 2.84 -8.77
CA LEU A 108 -11.74 3.23 -9.27
C LEU A 108 -10.88 2.01 -9.61
N LYS A 109 -10.12 2.08 -10.72
CA LYS A 109 -9.07 1.12 -11.03
C LYS A 109 -7.97 1.22 -9.99
N LEU A 110 -7.56 0.08 -9.39
CA LEU A 110 -6.52 0.02 -8.37
C LEU A 110 -5.20 0.63 -8.82
N THR A 111 -4.80 0.36 -10.08
CA THR A 111 -3.57 0.89 -10.64
C THR A 111 -3.55 2.42 -10.66
N THR A 112 -4.65 3.05 -11.10
CA THR A 112 -4.74 4.51 -11.17
C THR A 112 -4.92 5.16 -9.79
N LEU A 113 -5.65 4.52 -8.88
CA LEU A 113 -5.77 4.96 -7.50
C LEU A 113 -4.41 4.98 -6.80
N ARG A 114 -3.69 3.86 -6.85
CA ARG A 114 -2.41 3.69 -6.13
C ARG A 114 -1.28 4.54 -6.70
N GLN A 115 -1.35 4.95 -7.96
CA GLN A 115 -0.41 5.92 -8.55
C GLN A 115 -0.45 7.31 -7.87
N HIS A 116 -1.57 7.66 -7.23
CA HIS A 116 -1.73 8.92 -6.50
C HIS A 116 -1.50 8.79 -4.99
N ILE A 117 -1.14 7.61 -4.50
CA ILE A 117 -0.95 7.35 -3.07
C ILE A 117 0.50 6.98 -2.81
N SER A 118 1.12 7.67 -1.87
CA SER A 118 2.41 7.27 -1.30
C SER A 118 2.24 6.92 0.17
N MET A 119 2.85 5.83 0.59
CA MET A 119 2.80 5.36 1.97
C MET A 119 4.19 5.34 2.58
N VAL A 120 4.33 5.92 3.77
CA VAL A 120 5.51 5.77 4.61
C VAL A 120 5.13 4.90 5.79
N SER A 121 5.58 3.64 5.79
CA SER A 121 5.31 2.68 6.86
C SER A 121 6.39 2.74 7.94
N GLN A 122 6.06 2.19 9.11
CA GLN A 122 7.02 2.05 10.21
C GLN A 122 8.07 0.97 9.90
N ASP A 123 7.65 -0.10 9.21
CA ASP A 123 8.54 -1.15 8.75
C ASP A 123 8.96 -0.84 7.31
N VAL A 124 10.26 -0.71 7.09
CA VAL A 124 10.84 -0.41 5.78
C VAL A 124 11.32 -1.71 5.14
N THR A 125 10.80 -2.01 3.96
CA THR A 125 11.29 -3.12 3.13
C THR A 125 12.22 -2.56 2.05
N LEU A 126 13.47 -3.02 2.05
CA LEU A 126 14.42 -2.74 0.99
C LEU A 126 14.55 -3.96 0.10
N PHE A 127 14.50 -3.75 -1.20
CA PHE A 127 14.75 -4.79 -2.18
C PHE A 127 16.25 -4.91 -2.42
N ASN A 128 16.72 -6.12 -2.72
CA ASN A 128 18.11 -6.39 -3.08
C ASN A 128 18.42 -5.85 -4.49
N ASP A 129 18.47 -4.53 -4.57
CA ASP A 129 18.70 -3.75 -5.78
C ASP A 129 19.35 -2.42 -5.38
N THR A 130 19.71 -1.59 -6.34
CA THR A 130 20.35 -0.30 -6.10
C THR A 130 19.47 0.66 -5.29
N VAL A 131 20.09 1.66 -4.67
CA VAL A 131 19.39 2.75 -3.99
C VAL A 131 18.43 3.44 -4.96
N ALA A 132 18.87 3.68 -6.21
CA ALA A 132 18.04 4.29 -7.23
C ALA A 132 16.78 3.45 -7.52
N ALA A 133 16.92 2.12 -7.67
CA ALA A 133 15.81 1.21 -7.91
C ALA A 133 14.84 1.15 -6.72
N ASN A 134 15.35 1.18 -5.49
CA ASN A 134 14.53 1.23 -4.29
C ASN A 134 13.73 2.54 -4.16
N ILE A 135 14.33 3.70 -4.51
CA ILE A 135 13.63 5.00 -4.51
C ILE A 135 12.55 5.03 -5.60
N ALA A 136 12.85 4.50 -6.78
CA ALA A 136 11.96 4.46 -7.93
C ALA A 136 11.07 3.21 -7.98
N TYR A 137 10.90 2.51 -6.86
CA TYR A 137 10.17 1.24 -6.81
C TYR A 137 8.83 1.29 -7.55
N GLY A 138 8.61 0.32 -8.42
CA GLY A 138 7.42 0.24 -9.29
C GLY A 138 7.52 1.06 -10.57
N GLN A 139 8.44 2.03 -10.67
CA GLN A 139 8.64 2.89 -11.84
C GLN A 139 10.11 2.99 -12.27
N ALA A 140 11.01 2.19 -11.71
CA ALA A 140 12.45 2.30 -11.88
C ALA A 140 12.91 2.28 -13.36
N ALA A 141 12.20 1.54 -14.23
CA ALA A 141 12.54 1.46 -15.65
C ALA A 141 12.11 2.68 -16.48
N THR A 142 11.29 3.58 -15.92
CA THR A 142 10.64 4.68 -16.67
C THR A 142 11.01 6.07 -16.15
N LEU A 143 11.53 6.18 -14.93
CA LEU A 143 11.87 7.47 -14.33
C LEU A 143 13.26 7.95 -14.72
N PRO A 144 13.40 9.21 -15.17
CA PRO A 144 14.70 9.84 -15.36
C PRO A 144 15.50 9.88 -14.05
N ARG A 145 16.84 9.74 -14.16
CA ARG A 145 17.74 9.79 -13.01
C ARG A 145 17.60 11.08 -12.19
N GLU A 146 17.38 12.19 -12.87
CA GLU A 146 17.17 13.51 -12.29
C GLU A 146 15.98 13.53 -11.33
N THR A 147 14.87 12.89 -11.70
CA THR A 147 13.68 12.79 -10.86
C THR A 147 13.96 12.00 -9.56
N ILE A 148 14.78 10.95 -9.65
CA ILE A 148 15.20 10.16 -8.48
C ILE A 148 16.06 10.99 -7.54
N ILE A 149 16.99 11.78 -8.10
CA ILE A 149 17.85 12.69 -7.35
C ILE A 149 17.03 13.78 -6.68
N GLU A 150 16.06 14.36 -7.37
CA GLU A 150 15.16 15.36 -6.79
C GLU A 150 14.30 14.78 -5.65
N ALA A 151 13.80 13.57 -5.80
CA ALA A 151 13.07 12.88 -4.73
C ALA A 151 13.98 12.65 -3.49
N ALA A 152 15.21 12.20 -3.69
CA ALA A 152 16.19 12.03 -2.63
C ALA A 152 16.52 13.36 -1.94
N ARG A 153 16.65 14.45 -2.71
CA ARG A 153 16.87 15.80 -2.16
C ARG A 153 15.68 16.28 -1.32
N ALA A 154 14.46 16.09 -1.82
CA ALA A 154 13.24 16.46 -1.10
C ALA A 154 13.08 15.68 0.22
N ALA A 155 13.55 14.44 0.25
CA ALA A 155 13.56 13.60 1.44
C ALA A 155 14.77 13.84 2.37
N HIS A 156 15.64 14.82 2.08
CA HIS A 156 16.92 15.06 2.79
C HIS A 156 17.85 13.84 2.84
N ALA A 157 17.75 12.97 1.83
CA ALA A 157 18.54 11.75 1.73
C ALA A 157 19.78 11.89 0.83
N LEU A 158 19.85 12.95 0.02
CA LEU A 158 20.86 13.09 -1.02
C LEU A 158 22.29 13.02 -0.48
N GLU A 159 22.59 13.77 0.57
CA GLU A 159 23.97 13.86 1.13
C GLU A 159 24.50 12.49 1.58
N PHE A 160 23.67 11.71 2.29
CA PHE A 160 24.15 10.39 2.74
C PHE A 160 24.22 9.37 1.60
N ILE A 161 23.36 9.48 0.56
CA ILE A 161 23.44 8.62 -0.61
C ILE A 161 24.73 8.91 -1.40
N GLU A 162 25.05 10.19 -1.62
CA GLU A 162 26.30 10.59 -2.29
C GLU A 162 27.57 10.20 -1.53
N ALA A 163 27.49 10.07 -0.20
CA ALA A 163 28.58 9.59 0.64
C ALA A 163 28.81 8.07 0.56
N MET A 164 27.89 7.30 -0.02
CA MET A 164 28.05 5.85 -0.23
C MET A 164 29.08 5.56 -1.34
N PRO A 165 29.78 4.41 -1.30
CA PRO A 165 30.86 4.09 -2.25
C PRO A 165 30.45 4.17 -3.74
N GLN A 166 29.19 3.84 -4.06
CA GLN A 166 28.64 3.90 -5.41
C GLN A 166 27.44 4.84 -5.52
N GLY A 167 27.18 5.66 -4.48
CA GLY A 167 26.07 6.59 -4.45
C GLY A 167 24.73 5.89 -4.70
N PHE A 168 23.98 6.37 -5.67
CA PHE A 168 22.69 5.81 -6.07
C PHE A 168 22.76 4.39 -6.65
N ASP A 169 23.92 3.93 -7.05
CA ASP A 169 24.14 2.61 -7.65
C ASP A 169 24.70 1.59 -6.63
N THR A 170 24.71 1.97 -5.35
CA THR A 170 25.04 1.10 -4.22
C THR A 170 23.99 0.03 -4.06
#